data_60605d4929ecd918a7655200e24bab22
#
_entry.id   60605d4929ecd918a7655200e24bab22
#
_cell.length_a   1.000
_cell.length_b   1.000
_cell.length_c   1.000
_cell.angle_alpha   90.00
_cell.angle_beta   90.00
_cell.angle_gamma   90.00
#
_symmetry.space_group_name_H-M   'P 1'
#
loop_
_entity.id
_entity.type
_entity.pdbx_description
1 polymer ?
#
loop_
_entity_poly.entity_id
_entity_poly.type
_entity_poly.pdbx_seq_one_letter_code
_entity_poly.pdbx_strand_id
1 'polypeptide(L)'
;MKIEKVQIKNFKSLRDIEIVLRGFTLITGVNSSGKSTFIQSLLLLKENRELINQIATNSMMMSSLGEHPEPLKTHIFKLVEDTKKQPISLEGEYIHLGDKKDIFNQEVYEEDISILINTLPLKEINFTINYNNLSLSSTTQIPLSNVINLFSDDFQYLNTDRIQPDRTYELSEKHIRKNLIGTKGEYTAHYLYENRDRPLNIKALKHENTKTDRLLDNVSFWLSEISNGVKVLPKKHLDTHQASLSYQYTYGENTTNEYSPLNVGFGITYVLPIIVSILKSKPDDLLIIENPESHLHPVGQSKIAKLCAIAVANGVQIIVESHSDHFLNAIRVATKEDILKPEDSAIYYFSKIADSMETKVEQLLIDANGKINQNWPKGFFDEYDNQLDKLISW
;
A
#
# COMPACT_ATOMS: atom_id res chain seq x y z
N MET A 1 -4.27 15.09 1.54
CA MET A 1 -4.78 14.74 2.90
C MET A 1 -4.66 13.24 3.13
N LYS A 2 -4.24 12.85 4.31
CA LYS A 2 -4.13 11.44 4.73
C LYS A 2 -5.47 10.90 5.20
N ILE A 3 -5.66 9.60 5.07
CA ILE A 3 -6.79 8.90 5.67
C ILE A 3 -6.47 8.66 7.15
N GLU A 4 -7.40 9.03 8.04
CA GLU A 4 -7.22 8.84 9.48
C GLU A 4 -7.99 7.64 10.03
N LYS A 5 -9.16 7.37 9.45
CA LYS A 5 -10.00 6.28 9.91
C LYS A 5 -10.80 5.69 8.75
N VAL A 6 -10.96 4.39 8.78
CA VAL A 6 -11.80 3.64 7.84
C VAL A 6 -12.74 2.76 8.65
N GLN A 7 -14.05 2.86 8.40
CA GLN A 7 -15.04 1.91 8.88
C GLN A 7 -15.62 1.16 7.68
N ILE A 8 -15.71 -0.16 7.80
CA ILE A 8 -16.20 -1.03 6.73
C ILE A 8 -17.31 -1.91 7.28
N LYS A 9 -18.43 -1.97 6.54
CA LYS A 9 -19.57 -2.83 6.85
C LYS A 9 -19.92 -3.72 5.68
N ASN A 10 -20.20 -4.98 5.98
CA ASN A 10 -20.73 -6.00 5.06
C ASN A 10 -19.86 -6.33 3.86
N PHE A 11 -18.53 -6.11 3.94
CA PHE A 11 -17.59 -6.44 2.88
C PHE A 11 -16.85 -7.75 3.18
N LYS A 12 -17.18 -8.83 2.48
CA LYS A 12 -16.60 -10.18 2.67
C LYS A 12 -16.69 -10.61 4.15
N SER A 13 -15.55 -10.89 4.81
CA SER A 13 -15.50 -11.25 6.23
C SER A 13 -15.57 -10.04 7.18
N LEU A 14 -15.54 -8.81 6.65
CA LEU A 14 -15.60 -7.59 7.45
C LEU A 14 -17.05 -7.17 7.65
N ARG A 15 -17.65 -7.57 8.76
CA ARG A 15 -19.06 -7.28 9.09
C ARG A 15 -19.26 -5.86 9.57
N ASP A 16 -18.51 -5.44 10.58
CA ASP A 16 -18.44 -4.06 11.06
C ASP A 16 -17.10 -3.86 11.76
N ILE A 17 -16.15 -3.28 11.05
CA ILE A 17 -14.81 -3.01 11.57
C ILE A 17 -14.47 -1.54 11.45
N GLU A 18 -13.70 -1.04 12.40
CA GLU A 18 -13.15 0.30 12.42
C GLU A 18 -11.63 0.23 12.59
N ILE A 19 -10.89 0.91 11.71
CA ILE A 19 -9.42 0.98 11.74
C ILE A 19 -8.98 2.43 11.69
N VAL A 20 -8.24 2.85 12.72
CA VAL A 20 -7.56 4.15 12.75
C VAL A 20 -6.23 4.01 12.04
N LEU A 21 -6.06 4.70 10.92
CA LEU A 21 -4.81 4.74 10.18
C LEU A 21 -3.90 5.82 10.74
N ARG A 22 -2.62 5.48 10.84
CA ARG A 22 -1.57 6.42 11.23
C ARG A 22 -0.59 6.63 10.09
N GLY A 23 0.46 7.38 10.32
CA GLY A 23 1.56 7.50 9.38
C GLY A 23 2.08 6.13 8.97
N PHE A 24 2.32 5.25 9.95
CA PHE A 24 2.61 3.84 9.75
C PHE A 24 1.48 2.96 10.30
N THR A 25 0.91 2.08 9.49
CA THR A 25 -0.09 1.11 9.92
C THR A 25 0.34 -0.29 9.54
N LEU A 26 0.56 -1.15 10.53
CA LEU A 26 0.87 -2.57 10.34
C LEU A 26 -0.40 -3.40 10.50
N ILE A 27 -0.70 -4.22 9.50
CA ILE A 27 -1.76 -5.20 9.50
C ILE A 27 -1.11 -6.58 9.55
N THR A 28 -1.40 -7.32 10.60
CA THR A 28 -0.88 -8.69 10.79
C THR A 28 -1.96 -9.61 11.30
N GLY A 29 -1.70 -10.90 11.38
CA GLY A 29 -2.65 -11.90 11.88
C GLY A 29 -2.60 -13.21 11.11
N VAL A 30 -3.46 -14.15 11.51
CA VAL A 30 -3.49 -15.49 10.91
C VAL A 30 -3.94 -15.44 9.45
N ASN A 31 -3.62 -16.51 8.70
CA ASN A 31 -4.06 -16.61 7.31
C ASN A 31 -5.58 -16.62 7.22
N SER A 32 -6.11 -16.01 6.15
CA SER A 32 -7.56 -15.93 5.87
C SER A 32 -8.37 -15.17 6.96
N SER A 33 -7.74 -14.30 7.74
CA SER A 33 -8.40 -13.52 8.80
C SER A 33 -9.02 -12.20 8.33
N GLY A 34 -8.92 -11.85 7.05
CA GLY A 34 -9.50 -10.61 6.50
C GLY A 34 -8.50 -9.46 6.31
N LYS A 35 -7.17 -9.68 6.49
CA LYS A 35 -6.13 -8.66 6.25
C LYS A 35 -6.19 -8.09 4.83
N SER A 36 -6.01 -8.97 3.85
CA SER A 36 -6.08 -8.57 2.43
C SER A 36 -7.48 -8.09 2.04
N THR A 37 -8.54 -8.54 2.73
CA THR A 37 -9.89 -8.01 2.55
C THR A 37 -9.97 -6.53 2.92
N PHE A 38 -9.33 -6.13 4.02
CA PHE A 38 -9.26 -4.71 4.38
C PHE A 38 -8.55 -3.89 3.29
N ILE A 39 -7.39 -4.36 2.81
CA ILE A 39 -6.67 -3.69 1.72
C ILE A 39 -7.54 -3.63 0.46
N GLN A 40 -8.20 -4.73 0.09
CA GLN A 40 -9.10 -4.79 -1.06
C GLN A 40 -10.26 -3.78 -0.99
N SER A 41 -10.76 -3.47 0.20
CA SER A 41 -11.81 -2.44 0.36
C SER A 41 -11.33 -1.04 -0.04
N LEU A 42 -10.08 -0.69 0.30
CA LEU A 42 -9.46 0.57 -0.12
C LEU A 42 -9.16 0.57 -1.63
N LEU A 43 -8.64 -0.55 -2.13
CA LEU A 43 -8.33 -0.71 -3.56
C LEU A 43 -9.60 -0.70 -4.42
N LEU A 44 -10.72 -1.19 -3.91
CA LEU A 44 -12.04 -1.12 -4.58
C LEU A 44 -12.45 0.35 -4.81
N LEU A 45 -12.29 1.20 -3.81
CA LEU A 45 -12.55 2.63 -3.96
C LEU A 45 -11.54 3.29 -4.92
N LYS A 46 -10.26 2.91 -4.85
CA LYS A 46 -9.22 3.40 -5.76
C LYS A 46 -9.52 3.06 -7.22
N GLU A 47 -9.91 1.82 -7.50
CA GLU A 47 -10.26 1.37 -8.84
C GLU A 47 -11.43 2.17 -9.42
N ASN A 48 -12.42 2.46 -8.58
CA ASN A 48 -13.63 3.17 -8.97
C ASN A 48 -13.54 4.70 -8.80
N ARG A 49 -12.33 5.27 -8.69
CA ARG A 49 -12.13 6.70 -8.42
C ARG A 49 -12.77 7.62 -9.46
N GLU A 50 -12.81 7.20 -10.72
CA GLU A 50 -13.40 8.01 -11.80
C GLU A 50 -14.92 8.11 -11.64
N LEU A 51 -15.58 7.00 -11.32
CA LEU A 51 -17.00 6.97 -10.98
C LEU A 51 -17.29 7.83 -9.74
N ILE A 52 -16.46 7.72 -8.70
CA ILE A 52 -16.58 8.55 -7.48
C ILE A 52 -16.48 10.05 -7.82
N ASN A 53 -15.53 10.44 -8.67
CA ASN A 53 -15.39 11.82 -9.08
C ASN A 53 -16.55 12.31 -9.95
N GLN A 54 -17.13 11.47 -10.79
CA GLN A 54 -18.33 11.78 -11.55
C GLN A 54 -19.54 12.00 -10.63
N ILE A 55 -19.72 11.13 -9.62
CA ILE A 55 -20.78 11.28 -8.61
C ILE A 55 -20.60 12.63 -7.88
N ALA A 56 -19.39 12.97 -7.46
CA ALA A 56 -19.10 14.23 -6.79
C ALA A 56 -19.39 15.44 -7.67
N THR A 57 -18.95 15.40 -8.92
CA THR A 57 -19.19 16.48 -9.90
C THR A 57 -20.70 16.67 -10.16
N ASN A 58 -21.43 15.57 -10.31
CA ASN A 58 -22.87 15.60 -10.48
C ASN A 58 -23.59 16.19 -9.26
N SER A 59 -23.12 15.88 -8.03
CA SER A 59 -23.63 16.47 -6.79
C SER A 59 -23.41 17.97 -6.74
N MET A 60 -22.26 18.47 -7.19
CA MET A 60 -21.98 19.91 -7.33
C MET A 60 -22.92 20.58 -8.35
N MET A 61 -23.09 19.95 -9.51
CA MET A 61 -24.00 20.47 -10.56
C MET A 61 -25.46 20.52 -10.06
N MET A 62 -25.89 19.51 -9.31
CA MET A 62 -27.23 19.48 -8.72
C MET A 62 -27.44 20.59 -7.68
N SER A 63 -26.43 20.93 -6.89
CA SER A 63 -26.54 21.99 -5.88
C SER A 63 -26.63 23.39 -6.51
N SER A 64 -26.10 23.58 -7.72
CA SER A 64 -26.18 24.84 -8.49
C SER A 64 -27.36 24.88 -9.49
N LEU A 65 -28.26 23.88 -9.47
CA LEU A 65 -29.27 23.67 -10.50
C LEU A 65 -30.22 24.88 -10.69
N GLY A 66 -30.51 25.59 -9.60
CA GLY A 66 -31.38 26.79 -9.65
C GLY A 66 -30.88 27.91 -10.56
N GLU A 67 -29.59 27.96 -10.83
CA GLU A 67 -28.92 29.01 -11.60
C GLU A 67 -28.90 28.70 -13.12
N HIS A 68 -29.34 27.50 -13.54
CA HIS A 68 -29.21 27.06 -14.93
C HIS A 68 -30.54 27.14 -15.73
N PRO A 69 -30.47 27.32 -17.09
CA PRO A 69 -31.63 27.21 -17.97
C PRO A 69 -32.25 25.80 -17.97
N GLU A 70 -33.59 25.71 -18.20
CA GLU A 70 -34.34 24.44 -18.17
C GLU A 70 -33.77 23.31 -19.05
N PRO A 71 -33.30 23.55 -20.29
CA PRO A 71 -32.70 22.46 -21.08
C PRO A 71 -31.44 21.87 -20.43
N LEU A 72 -30.64 22.71 -19.75
CA LEU A 72 -29.43 22.26 -19.06
C LEU A 72 -29.78 21.50 -17.78
N LYS A 73 -30.81 21.91 -17.04
CA LYS A 73 -31.34 21.16 -15.90
C LYS A 73 -31.74 19.74 -16.27
N THR A 74 -32.50 19.59 -17.36
CA THR A 74 -32.91 18.27 -17.85
C THR A 74 -31.71 17.40 -18.21
N HIS A 75 -30.68 17.99 -18.83
CA HIS A 75 -29.46 17.26 -19.15
C HIS A 75 -28.70 16.82 -17.88
N ILE A 76 -28.55 17.72 -16.89
CA ILE A 76 -27.90 17.40 -15.60
C ILE A 76 -28.68 16.29 -14.89
N PHE A 77 -29.99 16.34 -14.81
CA PHE A 77 -30.81 15.26 -14.21
C PHE A 77 -30.55 13.91 -14.88
N LYS A 78 -30.52 13.87 -16.20
CA LYS A 78 -30.22 12.63 -16.92
C LYS A 78 -28.82 12.09 -16.63
N LEU A 79 -27.80 12.96 -16.62
CA LEU A 79 -26.43 12.57 -16.26
C LEU A 79 -26.34 11.97 -14.85
N VAL A 80 -27.02 12.60 -13.88
CA VAL A 80 -27.07 12.11 -12.50
C VAL A 80 -27.75 10.74 -12.42
N GLU A 81 -28.88 10.56 -13.12
CA GLU A 81 -29.57 9.26 -13.12
C GLU A 81 -28.74 8.16 -13.78
N ASP A 82 -28.09 8.45 -14.91
CA ASP A 82 -27.26 7.49 -15.62
C ASP A 82 -26.04 7.08 -14.74
N THR A 83 -25.41 8.05 -14.09
CA THR A 83 -24.28 7.77 -13.17
C THR A 83 -24.71 6.94 -11.97
N LYS A 84 -25.90 7.22 -11.38
CA LYS A 84 -26.44 6.43 -10.25
C LYS A 84 -26.73 4.98 -10.58
N LYS A 85 -26.94 4.65 -11.85
CA LYS A 85 -27.21 3.28 -12.31
C LYS A 85 -25.93 2.53 -12.73
N GLN A 86 -24.81 3.23 -12.81
CA GLN A 86 -23.55 2.62 -13.22
C GLN A 86 -23.02 1.72 -12.11
N PRO A 87 -22.79 0.41 -12.39
CA PRO A 87 -22.20 -0.48 -11.41
C PRO A 87 -20.70 -0.17 -11.22
N ILE A 88 -20.19 -0.51 -10.03
CA ILE A 88 -18.75 -0.49 -9.78
C ILE A 88 -18.01 -1.53 -10.61
N SER A 89 -16.74 -1.26 -10.91
CA SER A 89 -15.82 -2.28 -11.42
C SER A 89 -15.31 -3.15 -10.27
N LEU A 90 -15.34 -4.46 -10.47
CA LEU A 90 -14.75 -5.48 -9.58
C LEU A 90 -13.43 -6.03 -10.13
N GLU A 91 -13.07 -5.63 -11.35
CA GLU A 91 -11.87 -6.04 -12.07
C GLU A 91 -11.11 -4.82 -12.59
N GLY A 92 -9.79 -4.79 -12.45
CA GLY A 92 -8.98 -3.68 -12.95
C GLY A 92 -7.50 -3.76 -12.59
N GLU A 93 -6.85 -2.62 -12.54
CA GLU A 93 -5.41 -2.52 -12.25
C GLU A 93 -5.08 -2.90 -10.79
N TYR A 94 -5.98 -2.55 -9.86
CA TYR A 94 -5.74 -2.72 -8.42
C TYR A 94 -6.44 -3.92 -7.82
N ILE A 95 -7.52 -4.42 -8.45
CA ILE A 95 -8.38 -5.46 -7.87
C ILE A 95 -8.80 -6.52 -8.89
N HIS A 96 -8.99 -7.75 -8.38
CA HIS A 96 -9.63 -8.87 -9.06
C HIS A 96 -10.55 -9.55 -8.06
N LEU A 97 -11.78 -9.06 -7.90
CA LEU A 97 -12.70 -9.45 -6.83
C LEU A 97 -13.72 -10.52 -7.24
N GLY A 98 -13.78 -10.85 -8.54
CA GLY A 98 -14.75 -11.82 -9.06
C GLY A 98 -16.17 -11.25 -9.20
N ASP A 99 -17.15 -11.98 -8.69
CA ASP A 99 -18.56 -11.64 -8.85
C ASP A 99 -19.14 -10.94 -7.61
N LYS A 100 -20.38 -10.45 -7.74
CA LYS A 100 -21.17 -9.88 -6.65
C LYS A 100 -21.17 -10.75 -5.39
N LYS A 101 -21.38 -12.07 -5.51
CA LYS A 101 -21.39 -13.01 -4.38
C LYS A 101 -20.08 -13.08 -3.60
N ASP A 102 -18.96 -12.66 -4.23
CA ASP A 102 -17.62 -12.75 -3.65
C ASP A 102 -17.26 -11.51 -2.80
N ILE A 103 -18.06 -10.43 -2.89
CA ILE A 103 -17.77 -9.17 -2.18
C ILE A 103 -18.71 -8.90 -1.02
N PHE A 104 -19.94 -9.45 -1.00
CA PHE A 104 -20.87 -9.25 0.11
C PHE A 104 -20.65 -10.28 1.23
N ASN A 105 -20.93 -9.85 2.47
CA ASN A 105 -20.88 -10.76 3.61
C ASN A 105 -22.00 -11.80 3.50
N GLN A 106 -21.66 -13.09 3.61
CA GLN A 106 -22.59 -14.19 3.41
C GLN A 106 -23.54 -14.42 4.61
N GLU A 107 -23.18 -13.88 5.77
CA GLU A 107 -23.99 -14.00 7.01
C GLU A 107 -25.03 -12.88 7.13
N VAL A 108 -24.94 -11.86 6.27
CA VAL A 108 -25.84 -10.71 6.23
C VAL A 108 -26.63 -10.75 4.92
N TYR A 109 -27.95 -10.83 5.02
CA TYR A 109 -28.80 -10.99 3.83
C TYR A 109 -29.19 -9.63 3.24
N GLU A 110 -28.85 -9.44 1.94
CA GLU A 110 -29.26 -8.30 1.11
C GLU A 110 -28.93 -6.90 1.66
N GLU A 111 -27.92 -6.78 2.53
CA GLU A 111 -27.47 -5.48 3.03
C GLU A 111 -26.39 -4.87 2.12
N ASP A 112 -26.43 -3.54 1.98
CA ASP A 112 -25.44 -2.77 1.22
C ASP A 112 -24.06 -2.81 1.91
N ILE A 113 -22.99 -2.73 1.12
CA ILE A 113 -21.64 -2.49 1.66
C ILE A 113 -21.50 -1.00 1.94
N SER A 114 -20.98 -0.65 3.13
CA SER A 114 -20.63 0.71 3.49
C SER A 114 -19.14 0.81 3.80
N ILE A 115 -18.46 1.77 3.18
CA ILE A 115 -17.08 2.13 3.47
C ILE A 115 -17.05 3.62 3.81
N LEU A 116 -16.73 3.92 5.07
CA LEU A 116 -16.66 5.29 5.57
C LEU A 116 -15.21 5.66 5.77
N ILE A 117 -14.78 6.76 5.18
CA ILE A 117 -13.43 7.32 5.30
C ILE A 117 -13.49 8.66 6.03
N ASN A 118 -12.67 8.79 7.06
CA ASN A 118 -12.44 10.06 7.75
C ASN A 118 -11.07 10.62 7.38
N THR A 119 -11.02 11.92 7.12
CA THR A 119 -9.79 12.67 6.88
C THR A 119 -9.85 14.03 7.57
N LEU A 120 -8.72 14.61 7.96
CA LEU A 120 -8.65 16.01 8.39
C LEU A 120 -8.18 16.89 7.21
N PRO A 121 -8.81 18.05 6.98
CA PRO A 121 -9.96 18.64 7.67
C PRO A 121 -11.32 18.23 7.11
N LEU A 122 -11.39 17.37 6.09
CA LEU A 122 -12.65 16.82 5.58
C LEU A 122 -13.24 15.88 6.61
N LYS A 123 -14.55 16.03 6.80
CA LYS A 123 -15.30 15.14 7.68
C LYS A 123 -15.45 13.74 7.04
N GLU A 124 -16.44 13.02 7.49
CA GLU A 124 -16.76 11.70 7.00
C GLU A 124 -17.21 11.69 5.54
N ILE A 125 -16.67 10.76 4.76
CA ILE A 125 -17.17 10.45 3.43
C ILE A 125 -17.61 9.01 3.45
N ASN A 126 -18.89 8.77 3.22
CA ASN A 126 -19.46 7.44 3.12
C ASN A 126 -19.61 7.04 1.65
N PHE A 127 -19.18 5.83 1.34
CA PHE A 127 -19.34 5.14 0.06
C PHE A 127 -20.24 3.94 0.31
N THR A 128 -21.41 3.91 -0.35
CA THR A 128 -22.36 2.79 -0.23
C THR A 128 -22.48 2.09 -1.56
N ILE A 129 -22.28 0.76 -1.56
CA ILE A 129 -22.44 -0.10 -2.73
C ILE A 129 -23.70 -0.90 -2.54
N ASN A 130 -24.65 -0.69 -3.46
CA ASN A 130 -25.98 -1.30 -3.36
C ASN A 130 -25.93 -2.80 -3.65
N TYR A 131 -26.55 -3.60 -2.79
CA TYR A 131 -26.60 -5.05 -2.92
C TYR A 131 -27.22 -5.51 -4.24
N ASN A 132 -28.29 -4.89 -4.73
CA ASN A 132 -29.04 -5.40 -5.88
C ASN A 132 -28.33 -5.20 -7.21
N ASN A 133 -27.73 -4.03 -7.45
CA ASN A 133 -27.26 -3.59 -8.76
C ASN A 133 -25.79 -3.13 -8.78
N LEU A 134 -25.06 -3.26 -7.66
CA LEU A 134 -23.67 -2.81 -7.51
C LEU A 134 -23.46 -1.31 -7.78
N SER A 135 -24.53 -0.49 -7.78
CA SER A 135 -24.35 0.95 -7.94
C SER A 135 -23.68 1.57 -6.73
N LEU A 136 -22.84 2.58 -7.00
CA LEU A 136 -22.13 3.32 -5.97
C LEU A 136 -22.85 4.64 -5.68
N SER A 137 -23.02 4.94 -4.40
CA SER A 137 -23.36 6.27 -3.91
C SER A 137 -22.29 6.80 -2.97
N SER A 138 -22.14 8.12 -2.91
CA SER A 138 -21.17 8.77 -2.04
C SER A 138 -21.73 10.07 -1.47
N THR A 139 -21.36 10.38 -0.23
CA THR A 139 -21.70 11.66 0.42
C THR A 139 -20.76 12.81 0.02
N THR A 140 -19.72 12.55 -0.78
CA THR A 140 -18.81 13.61 -1.23
C THR A 140 -19.48 14.59 -2.17
N GLN A 141 -19.15 15.85 -2.01
CA GLN A 141 -19.60 16.95 -2.88
C GLN A 141 -18.46 17.54 -3.70
N ILE A 142 -17.24 17.02 -3.56
CA ILE A 142 -16.05 17.50 -4.28
C ILE A 142 -15.30 16.31 -4.88
N PRO A 143 -14.71 16.46 -6.08
CA PRO A 143 -13.82 15.45 -6.64
C PRO A 143 -12.63 15.15 -5.71
N LEU A 144 -12.34 13.87 -5.49
CA LEU A 144 -11.38 13.42 -4.48
C LEU A 144 -9.95 13.20 -5.01
N SER A 145 -9.75 13.19 -6.32
CA SER A 145 -8.48 12.79 -6.97
C SER A 145 -7.23 13.52 -6.49
N ASN A 146 -7.34 14.77 -6.06
CA ASN A 146 -6.20 15.54 -5.56
C ASN A 146 -6.39 15.99 -4.10
N VAL A 147 -7.35 15.42 -3.42
CA VAL A 147 -7.74 15.80 -2.07
C VAL A 147 -7.31 14.74 -1.08
N ILE A 148 -7.67 13.48 -1.31
CA ILE A 148 -7.32 12.34 -0.46
C ILE A 148 -6.22 11.54 -1.16
N ASN A 149 -5.18 11.18 -0.42
CA ASN A 149 -4.01 10.48 -0.96
C ASN A 149 -4.34 9.11 -1.59
N LEU A 150 -5.38 8.41 -1.14
CA LEU A 150 -5.87 7.18 -1.79
C LEU A 150 -6.25 7.40 -3.25
N PHE A 151 -6.87 8.55 -3.56
CA PHE A 151 -7.34 8.86 -4.92
C PHE A 151 -6.30 9.63 -5.76
N SER A 152 -5.13 9.97 -5.19
CA SER A 152 -4.03 10.63 -5.89
C SER A 152 -3.48 9.78 -7.04
N ASP A 153 -2.94 10.43 -8.07
CA ASP A 153 -2.20 9.74 -9.13
C ASP A 153 -0.88 9.14 -8.63
N ASP A 154 -0.29 9.69 -7.56
CA ASP A 154 0.95 9.19 -6.94
C ASP A 154 0.71 8.02 -5.95
N PHE A 155 -0.54 7.55 -5.77
CA PHE A 155 -0.85 6.39 -4.93
C PHE A 155 -0.13 5.15 -5.45
N GLN A 156 0.64 4.48 -4.59
CA GLN A 156 1.37 3.27 -4.95
C GLN A 156 0.91 2.09 -4.10
N TYR A 157 0.48 1.05 -4.77
CA TYR A 157 0.22 -0.26 -4.20
C TYR A 157 1.23 -1.26 -4.71
N LEU A 158 1.76 -2.09 -3.84
CA LEU A 158 2.58 -3.25 -4.16
C LEU A 158 1.97 -4.49 -3.54
N ASN A 159 1.46 -5.37 -4.38
CA ASN A 159 0.88 -6.65 -3.96
C ASN A 159 1.96 -7.68 -3.59
N THR A 160 1.51 -8.85 -3.11
CA THR A 160 2.40 -9.96 -2.77
C THR A 160 3.08 -10.56 -4.01
N ASP A 161 2.41 -10.57 -5.17
CA ASP A 161 2.96 -11.10 -6.43
C ASP A 161 3.79 -10.04 -7.14
N ARG A 162 5.01 -9.79 -6.64
CA ARG A 162 5.94 -8.81 -7.23
C ARG A 162 6.74 -9.39 -8.39
N ILE A 163 7.45 -8.50 -9.11
CA ILE A 163 8.33 -8.89 -10.22
C ILE A 163 9.28 -10.01 -9.80
N GLN A 164 9.41 -10.96 -10.69
CA GLN A 164 10.39 -12.04 -10.56
C GLN A 164 11.67 -11.68 -11.32
N PRO A 165 12.82 -12.33 -10.99
CA PRO A 165 14.01 -12.22 -11.79
C PRO A 165 13.73 -12.63 -13.25
N ASP A 166 13.98 -11.72 -14.18
CA ASP A 166 13.87 -11.96 -15.62
C ASP A 166 14.99 -11.23 -16.37
N ARG A 167 15.16 -11.54 -17.64
CA ARG A 167 16.11 -10.87 -18.52
C ARG A 167 15.66 -9.47 -18.89
N THR A 168 14.36 -9.29 -19.06
CA THR A 168 13.74 -8.05 -19.51
C THR A 168 12.42 -7.79 -18.81
N TYR A 169 12.04 -6.53 -18.76
CA TYR A 169 10.81 -6.03 -18.14
C TYR A 169 10.10 -5.08 -19.10
N GLU A 170 8.80 -4.94 -18.92
CA GLU A 170 7.96 -4.09 -19.76
C GLU A 170 8.24 -2.59 -19.57
N LEU A 171 7.95 -1.80 -20.60
CA LEU A 171 7.94 -0.35 -20.56
C LEU A 171 6.50 0.16 -20.44
N SER A 172 6.32 1.23 -19.66
CA SER A 172 5.03 1.94 -19.60
C SER A 172 5.24 3.43 -19.38
N GLU A 173 5.20 4.21 -20.45
CA GLU A 173 5.28 5.67 -20.36
C GLU A 173 4.11 6.26 -19.53
N LYS A 174 2.93 5.63 -19.59
CA LYS A 174 1.75 6.03 -18.81
C LYS A 174 2.04 6.01 -17.30
N HIS A 175 2.63 4.90 -16.80
CA HIS A 175 2.93 4.73 -15.39
C HIS A 175 4.08 5.64 -14.95
N ILE A 176 5.13 5.77 -15.77
CA ILE A 176 6.27 6.64 -15.45
C ILE A 176 5.83 8.10 -15.30
N ARG A 177 4.98 8.62 -16.21
CA ARG A 177 4.44 9.98 -16.12
C ARG A 177 3.61 10.22 -14.86
N LYS A 178 2.94 9.18 -14.34
CA LYS A 178 2.18 9.21 -13.08
C LYS A 178 3.03 8.88 -11.86
N ASN A 179 4.34 8.81 -12.00
CA ASN A 179 5.25 8.45 -10.92
C ASN A 179 4.96 7.06 -10.30
N LEU A 180 4.45 6.10 -11.08
CA LEU A 180 4.09 4.75 -10.67
C LEU A 180 5.04 3.72 -11.23
N ILE A 181 5.18 2.60 -10.52
CA ILE A 181 5.99 1.44 -10.95
C ILE A 181 5.17 0.18 -11.21
N GLY A 182 3.82 0.30 -11.23
CA GLY A 182 2.88 -0.81 -11.34
C GLY A 182 2.55 -1.45 -9.99
N THR A 183 1.53 -2.31 -9.95
CA THR A 183 1.07 -2.99 -8.73
C THR A 183 1.95 -4.16 -8.32
N LYS A 184 2.70 -4.73 -9.27
CA LYS A 184 3.72 -5.77 -9.04
C LYS A 184 5.14 -5.19 -9.04
N GLY A 185 5.28 -3.91 -9.32
CA GLY A 185 6.57 -3.27 -9.56
C GLY A 185 7.14 -3.59 -10.95
N GLU A 186 6.32 -4.02 -11.89
CA GLU A 186 6.69 -4.48 -13.25
C GLU A 186 7.40 -3.40 -14.07
N TYR A 187 7.17 -2.13 -13.75
CA TYR A 187 7.82 -1.01 -14.43
C TYR A 187 9.02 -0.43 -13.65
N THR A 188 9.48 -1.11 -12.60
CA THR A 188 10.60 -0.63 -11.76
C THR A 188 11.89 -0.41 -12.56
N ALA A 189 12.23 -1.33 -13.49
CA ALA A 189 13.41 -1.19 -14.33
C ALA A 189 13.32 0.05 -15.22
N HIS A 190 12.16 0.28 -15.85
CA HIS A 190 11.89 1.46 -16.67
C HIS A 190 11.94 2.74 -15.83
N TYR A 191 11.28 2.73 -14.67
CA TYR A 191 11.25 3.87 -13.76
C TYR A 191 12.65 4.29 -13.32
N LEU A 192 13.47 3.33 -12.90
CA LEU A 192 14.86 3.58 -12.49
C LEU A 192 15.72 4.13 -13.64
N TYR A 193 15.54 3.63 -14.86
CA TYR A 193 16.28 4.15 -16.01
C TYR A 193 15.94 5.61 -16.28
N GLU A 194 14.66 5.98 -16.32
CA GLU A 194 14.21 7.34 -16.63
C GLU A 194 14.48 8.34 -15.50
N ASN A 195 14.42 7.89 -14.24
CA ASN A 195 14.52 8.77 -13.07
C ASN A 195 15.83 8.59 -12.28
N ARG A 196 16.83 7.90 -12.82
CA ARG A 196 18.09 7.55 -12.12
C ARG A 196 18.80 8.74 -11.48
N ASP A 197 18.79 9.88 -12.15
CA ASP A 197 19.49 11.11 -11.75
C ASP A 197 18.59 12.07 -10.95
N ARG A 198 17.29 11.74 -10.77
CA ARG A 198 16.36 12.55 -10.03
C ARG A 198 16.76 12.60 -8.56
N PRO A 199 16.79 13.78 -7.92
CA PRO A 199 17.04 13.88 -6.49
C PRO A 199 15.86 13.31 -5.69
N LEU A 200 16.15 12.78 -4.49
CA LEU A 200 15.13 12.33 -3.55
C LEU A 200 14.24 13.51 -3.12
N ASN A 201 12.93 13.32 -3.10
CA ASN A 201 11.99 14.32 -2.59
C ASN A 201 12.15 14.52 -1.07
N ILE A 202 12.46 13.44 -0.35
CA ILE A 202 12.67 13.42 1.10
C ILE A 202 14.15 13.21 1.38
N LYS A 203 14.84 14.27 1.77
CA LYS A 203 16.29 14.23 2.03
C LYS A 203 16.71 13.25 3.12
N ALA A 204 15.84 13.03 4.12
CA ALA A 204 16.08 12.10 5.21
C ALA A 204 16.18 10.62 4.74
N LEU A 205 15.64 10.29 3.55
CA LEU A 205 15.78 8.97 2.93
C LEU A 205 17.14 8.73 2.26
N LYS A 206 17.99 9.78 2.18
CA LYS A 206 19.35 9.65 1.67
C LYS A 206 20.12 8.70 2.56
N HIS A 207 20.71 7.66 1.96
CA HIS A 207 21.55 6.72 2.68
C HIS A 207 22.84 7.39 3.18
N GLU A 208 23.26 7.09 4.40
CA GLU A 208 24.42 7.73 5.07
C GLU A 208 25.73 7.58 4.29
N ASN A 209 25.91 6.45 3.60
CA ASN A 209 27.11 6.13 2.83
C ASN A 209 27.10 6.71 1.39
N THR A 210 26.03 7.36 0.94
CA THR A 210 26.00 7.99 -0.38
C THR A 210 26.42 9.45 -0.34
N LYS A 211 27.21 9.87 -1.35
CA LYS A 211 27.61 11.28 -1.51
C LYS A 211 26.56 12.11 -2.25
N THR A 212 25.65 11.46 -2.97
CA THR A 212 24.66 12.12 -3.82
C THR A 212 23.25 11.93 -3.28
N ASP A 213 22.32 12.74 -3.74
CA ASP A 213 20.87 12.60 -3.49
C ASP A 213 20.13 11.95 -4.66
N ARG A 214 20.85 11.43 -5.68
CA ARG A 214 20.27 10.76 -6.85
C ARG A 214 19.54 9.48 -6.44
N LEU A 215 18.40 9.24 -7.08
CA LEU A 215 17.56 8.08 -6.79
C LEU A 215 18.34 6.76 -6.95
N LEU A 216 19.01 6.56 -8.09
CA LEU A 216 19.68 5.29 -8.38
C LEU A 216 20.82 4.98 -7.40
N ASP A 217 21.58 5.99 -7.00
CA ASP A 217 22.65 5.82 -6.02
C ASP A 217 22.06 5.39 -4.67
N ASN A 218 21.01 6.06 -4.22
CA ASN A 218 20.34 5.72 -2.95
C ASN A 218 19.66 4.35 -2.99
N VAL A 219 19.03 3.99 -4.11
CA VAL A 219 18.48 2.62 -4.31
C VAL A 219 19.58 1.58 -4.16
N SER A 220 20.73 1.78 -4.80
CA SER A 220 21.86 0.85 -4.72
C SER A 220 22.40 0.72 -3.29
N PHE A 221 22.55 1.83 -2.55
CA PHE A 221 23.03 1.78 -1.19
C PHE A 221 22.04 1.12 -0.22
N TRP A 222 20.75 1.42 -0.32
CA TRP A 222 19.71 0.74 0.47
C TRP A 222 19.61 -0.75 0.11
N LEU A 223 19.77 -1.10 -1.15
CA LEU A 223 19.82 -2.51 -1.58
C LEU A 223 21.06 -3.22 -1.03
N SER A 224 22.19 -2.51 -0.90
CA SER A 224 23.43 -3.01 -0.30
C SER A 224 23.31 -3.35 1.19
N GLU A 225 22.35 -2.74 1.91
CA GLU A 225 22.02 -3.14 3.31
C GLU A 225 21.41 -4.55 3.39
N ILE A 226 20.85 -5.03 2.26
CA ILE A 226 20.23 -6.35 2.15
C ILE A 226 21.20 -7.36 1.57
N SER A 227 21.97 -6.96 0.55
CA SER A 227 22.97 -7.78 -0.13
C SER A 227 24.26 -6.98 -0.33
N ASN A 228 25.21 -7.22 0.54
CA ASN A 228 26.41 -6.42 0.70
C ASN A 228 27.13 -6.11 -0.65
N GLY A 229 27.39 -4.83 -0.89
CA GLY A 229 28.13 -4.35 -2.05
C GLY A 229 27.36 -4.35 -3.36
N VAL A 230 26.05 -4.72 -3.37
CA VAL A 230 25.26 -4.78 -4.61
C VAL A 230 24.95 -3.38 -5.13
N LYS A 231 25.05 -3.23 -6.46
CA LYS A 231 24.59 -2.08 -7.22
C LYS A 231 23.62 -2.55 -8.29
N VAL A 232 22.55 -1.78 -8.54
CA VAL A 232 21.58 -2.04 -9.61
C VAL A 232 21.87 -1.15 -10.81
N LEU A 233 21.82 -1.71 -12.00
CA LEU A 233 22.11 -1.06 -13.27
C LEU A 233 20.91 -1.24 -14.21
N PRO A 234 20.03 -0.23 -14.32
CA PRO A 234 18.90 -0.29 -15.24
C PRO A 234 19.34 0.10 -16.65
N LYS A 235 18.82 -0.59 -17.67
CA LYS A 235 19.04 -0.29 -19.08
C LYS A 235 17.70 -0.27 -19.82
N LYS A 236 17.59 0.57 -20.85
CA LYS A 236 16.41 0.63 -21.75
C LYS A 236 16.84 0.22 -23.15
N HIS A 237 16.10 -0.70 -23.74
CA HIS A 237 16.33 -1.25 -25.07
C HIS A 237 15.24 -0.72 -26.01
N LEU A 238 15.60 0.27 -26.82
CA LEU A 238 14.64 0.92 -27.72
C LEU A 238 14.15 -0.02 -28.82
N ASP A 239 15.04 -0.88 -29.30
CA ASP A 239 14.77 -1.81 -30.42
C ASP A 239 13.70 -2.86 -30.05
N THR A 240 13.67 -3.29 -28.79
CA THR A 240 12.74 -4.33 -28.31
C THR A 240 11.61 -3.78 -27.46
N HIS A 241 11.57 -2.46 -27.21
CA HIS A 241 10.62 -1.84 -26.28
C HIS A 241 10.61 -2.49 -24.88
N GLN A 242 11.79 -2.76 -24.33
CA GLN A 242 11.97 -3.41 -23.03
C GLN A 242 12.98 -2.66 -22.17
N ALA A 243 12.90 -2.86 -20.86
CA ALA A 243 13.96 -2.52 -19.91
C ALA A 243 14.64 -3.78 -19.41
N SER A 244 15.87 -3.66 -18.94
CA SER A 244 16.57 -4.74 -18.23
C SER A 244 17.22 -4.21 -16.97
N LEU A 245 17.44 -5.13 -16.03
CA LEU A 245 18.25 -4.91 -14.83
C LEU A 245 19.49 -5.78 -14.90
N SER A 246 20.60 -5.27 -14.42
CA SER A 246 21.78 -6.07 -14.08
C SER A 246 22.27 -5.63 -12.70
N TYR A 247 23.00 -6.51 -12.06
CA TYR A 247 23.55 -6.29 -10.73
C TYR A 247 25.07 -6.47 -10.76
N GLN A 248 25.75 -5.61 -10.03
CA GLN A 248 27.20 -5.63 -9.88
C GLN A 248 27.55 -5.59 -8.41
N TYR A 249 28.56 -6.30 -7.99
CA TYR A 249 29.01 -6.31 -6.59
C TYR A 249 30.35 -5.60 -6.47
N THR A 250 30.48 -4.79 -5.43
CA THR A 250 31.74 -4.12 -5.05
C THR A 250 32.30 -4.80 -3.81
N TYR A 251 33.56 -5.17 -3.85
CA TYR A 251 34.31 -5.74 -2.72
C TYR A 251 35.70 -5.14 -2.67
N GLY A 252 36.02 -4.40 -1.63
CA GLY A 252 37.20 -3.58 -1.54
C GLY A 252 37.25 -2.56 -2.69
N GLU A 253 38.39 -2.53 -3.43
CA GLU A 253 38.55 -1.68 -4.62
C GLU A 253 38.08 -2.32 -5.93
N ASN A 254 37.62 -3.57 -5.87
CA ASN A 254 37.22 -4.34 -7.05
C ASN A 254 35.71 -4.34 -7.26
N THR A 255 35.29 -4.53 -8.51
CA THR A 255 33.93 -4.73 -8.94
C THR A 255 33.80 -5.97 -9.79
N THR A 256 32.73 -6.74 -9.62
CA THR A 256 32.41 -7.90 -10.46
C THR A 256 31.97 -7.47 -11.87
N ASN A 257 31.84 -8.43 -12.77
CA ASN A 257 31.04 -8.26 -13.98
C ASN A 257 29.58 -8.03 -13.63
N GLU A 258 28.78 -7.57 -14.58
CA GLU A 258 27.34 -7.46 -14.46
C GLU A 258 26.68 -8.84 -14.47
N TYR A 259 25.81 -9.10 -13.52
CA TYR A 259 25.00 -10.32 -13.45
C TYR A 259 23.55 -10.03 -13.83
N SER A 260 22.95 -10.93 -14.60
CA SER A 260 21.50 -10.93 -14.83
C SER A 260 20.75 -11.19 -13.52
N PRO A 261 19.52 -10.67 -13.35
CA PRO A 261 18.67 -10.99 -12.22
C PRO A 261 18.50 -12.51 -11.98
N LEU A 262 18.56 -13.31 -13.05
CA LEU A 262 18.48 -14.78 -12.98
C LEU A 262 19.67 -15.44 -12.27
N ASN A 263 20.79 -14.73 -12.12
CA ASN A 263 22.03 -15.24 -11.54
C ASN A 263 22.38 -14.61 -10.19
N VAL A 264 21.43 -13.90 -9.58
CA VAL A 264 21.56 -13.30 -8.24
C VAL A 264 20.45 -13.83 -7.31
N GLY A 265 20.57 -13.58 -6.01
CA GLY A 265 19.54 -13.99 -5.06
C GLY A 265 18.17 -13.40 -5.40
N PHE A 266 17.13 -14.23 -5.44
CA PHE A 266 15.76 -13.87 -5.78
C PHE A 266 15.25 -12.62 -5.01
N GLY A 267 15.55 -12.57 -3.70
CA GLY A 267 15.11 -11.47 -2.83
C GLY A 267 15.57 -10.10 -3.26
N ILE A 268 16.70 -9.98 -3.98
CA ILE A 268 17.25 -8.70 -4.44
C ILE A 268 16.30 -8.05 -5.46
N THR A 269 15.87 -8.80 -6.45
CA THR A 269 14.92 -8.30 -7.46
C THR A 269 13.53 -8.07 -6.85
N TYR A 270 13.12 -8.96 -5.93
CA TYR A 270 11.79 -8.92 -5.31
C TYR A 270 11.60 -7.71 -4.36
N VAL A 271 12.67 -7.27 -3.69
CA VAL A 271 12.63 -6.11 -2.77
C VAL A 271 12.81 -4.78 -3.48
N LEU A 272 13.40 -4.78 -4.67
CA LEU A 272 13.74 -3.57 -5.40
C LEU A 272 12.53 -2.62 -5.61
N PRO A 273 11.33 -3.09 -6.02
CA PRO A 273 10.15 -2.24 -6.12
C PRO A 273 9.78 -1.55 -4.79
N ILE A 274 9.97 -2.21 -3.65
CA ILE A 274 9.67 -1.65 -2.33
C ILE A 274 10.61 -0.48 -2.04
N ILE A 275 11.92 -0.69 -2.20
CA ILE A 275 12.93 0.37 -2.00
C ILE A 275 12.64 1.56 -2.92
N VAL A 276 12.38 1.30 -4.20
CA VAL A 276 12.08 2.35 -5.18
C VAL A 276 10.81 3.12 -4.81
N SER A 277 9.75 2.41 -4.39
CA SER A 277 8.48 3.05 -3.99
C SER A 277 8.66 3.99 -2.81
N ILE A 278 9.46 3.61 -1.83
CA ILE A 278 9.73 4.45 -0.66
C ILE A 278 10.62 5.63 -1.03
N LEU A 279 11.70 5.41 -1.78
CA LEU A 279 12.67 6.46 -2.13
C LEU A 279 12.12 7.50 -3.11
N LYS A 280 11.17 7.14 -3.98
CA LYS A 280 10.52 8.07 -4.89
C LYS A 280 9.40 8.89 -4.25
N SER A 281 8.93 8.50 -3.06
CA SER A 281 7.78 9.11 -2.39
C SER A 281 8.05 10.57 -1.99
N LYS A 282 6.97 11.30 -1.80
CA LYS A 282 6.95 12.66 -1.26
C LYS A 282 6.00 12.72 -0.06
N PRO A 283 6.05 13.77 0.77
CA PRO A 283 5.09 13.95 1.85
C PRO A 283 3.65 13.86 1.33
N ASP A 284 2.77 13.29 2.14
CA ASP A 284 1.35 13.00 1.86
C ASP A 284 1.06 11.87 0.85
N ASP A 285 2.06 11.24 0.23
CA ASP A 285 1.82 10.03 -0.55
C ASP A 285 1.31 8.89 0.34
N LEU A 286 0.50 8.01 -0.26
CA LEU A 286 0.05 6.75 0.34
C LEU A 286 0.70 5.58 -0.38
N LEU A 287 1.41 4.75 0.39
CA LEU A 287 1.94 3.46 -0.05
C LEU A 287 1.22 2.33 0.68
N ILE A 288 0.74 1.34 -0.07
CA ILE A 288 0.24 0.07 0.49
C ILE A 288 1.18 -1.03 0.02
N ILE A 289 1.76 -1.78 0.95
CA ILE A 289 2.76 -2.81 0.64
C ILE A 289 2.37 -4.11 1.34
N GLU A 290 2.15 -5.16 0.57
CA GLU A 290 1.90 -6.50 1.09
C GLU A 290 3.20 -7.30 1.18
N ASN A 291 3.40 -8.01 2.28
CA ASN A 291 4.49 -8.95 2.54
C ASN A 291 5.89 -8.42 2.15
N PRO A 292 6.33 -7.25 2.69
CA PRO A 292 7.64 -6.69 2.37
C PRO A 292 8.81 -7.57 2.80
N GLU A 293 8.56 -8.49 3.72
CA GLU A 293 9.54 -9.45 4.27
C GLU A 293 9.86 -10.61 3.36
N SER A 294 9.03 -10.90 2.35
CA SER A 294 9.14 -12.12 1.55
C SER A 294 10.49 -12.22 0.85
N HIS A 295 11.09 -13.41 0.93
CA HIS A 295 12.40 -13.75 0.37
C HIS A 295 13.59 -12.97 0.95
N LEU A 296 13.42 -12.29 2.09
CA LEU A 296 14.48 -11.55 2.76
C LEU A 296 14.99 -12.28 4.02
N HIS A 297 16.29 -12.24 4.21
CA HIS A 297 16.88 -12.59 5.50
C HIS A 297 16.35 -11.61 6.59
N PRO A 298 16.21 -12.04 7.87
CA PRO A 298 15.73 -11.18 8.96
C PRO A 298 16.36 -9.79 9.05
N VAL A 299 17.67 -9.69 8.81
CA VAL A 299 18.37 -8.39 8.78
C VAL A 299 17.80 -7.48 7.68
N GLY A 300 17.56 -8.01 6.47
CA GLY A 300 16.99 -7.24 5.36
C GLY A 300 15.57 -6.77 5.68
N GLN A 301 14.76 -7.60 6.32
CA GLN A 301 13.40 -7.25 6.77
C GLN A 301 13.43 -6.04 7.71
N SER A 302 14.36 -6.03 8.68
CA SER A 302 14.56 -4.93 9.62
C SER A 302 15.01 -3.64 8.92
N LYS A 303 15.85 -3.74 7.87
CA LYS A 303 16.30 -2.57 7.11
C LYS A 303 15.16 -1.93 6.31
N ILE A 304 14.28 -2.73 5.70
CA ILE A 304 13.09 -2.22 5.01
C ILE A 304 12.13 -1.55 5.98
N ALA A 305 11.89 -2.16 7.15
CA ALA A 305 11.05 -1.56 8.19
C ALA A 305 11.62 -0.20 8.66
N LYS A 306 12.94 -0.09 8.87
CA LYS A 306 13.61 1.18 9.21
C LYS A 306 13.42 2.22 8.09
N LEU A 307 13.54 1.83 6.82
CA LEU A 307 13.32 2.72 5.68
C LEU A 307 11.86 3.23 5.65
N CYS A 308 10.88 2.37 5.93
CA CYS A 308 9.48 2.76 6.10
C CYS A 308 9.32 3.78 7.23
N ALA A 309 9.93 3.54 8.40
CA ALA A 309 9.85 4.45 9.55
C ALA A 309 10.39 5.85 9.23
N ILE A 310 11.53 5.93 8.53
CA ILE A 310 12.10 7.22 8.09
C ILE A 310 11.15 7.94 7.12
N ALA A 311 10.55 7.24 6.16
CA ALA A 311 9.60 7.83 5.22
C ALA A 311 8.35 8.38 5.94
N VAL A 312 7.82 7.63 6.89
CA VAL A 312 6.66 8.04 7.70
C VAL A 312 6.97 9.26 8.54
N ALA A 313 8.12 9.31 9.22
CA ALA A 313 8.56 10.46 9.99
C ALA A 313 8.70 11.74 9.13
N ASN A 314 8.80 11.58 7.80
CA ASN A 314 8.88 12.68 6.83
C ASN A 314 7.59 12.85 6.03
N GLY A 315 6.47 12.41 6.55
CA GLY A 315 5.14 12.76 6.04
C GLY A 315 4.51 11.75 5.08
N VAL A 316 5.16 10.64 4.73
CA VAL A 316 4.52 9.57 3.94
C VAL A 316 3.53 8.80 4.81
N GLN A 317 2.45 8.31 4.23
CA GLN A 317 1.55 7.35 4.88
C GLN A 317 1.80 5.96 4.31
N ILE A 318 2.08 4.98 5.17
CA ILE A 318 2.42 3.62 4.74
C ILE A 318 1.52 2.62 5.48
N ILE A 319 0.83 1.77 4.71
CA ILE A 319 0.08 0.63 5.22
C ILE A 319 0.84 -0.63 4.78
N VAL A 320 1.18 -1.48 5.73
CA VAL A 320 1.91 -2.73 5.50
C VAL A 320 1.09 -3.91 5.97
N GLU A 321 0.89 -4.91 5.11
CA GLU A 321 0.48 -6.25 5.52
C GLU A 321 1.75 -7.11 5.69
N SER A 322 1.97 -7.66 6.89
CA SER A 322 3.18 -8.47 7.15
C SER A 322 2.92 -9.58 8.15
N HIS A 323 3.65 -10.70 7.96
CA HIS A 323 3.72 -11.84 8.87
C HIS A 323 5.06 -11.92 9.63
N SER A 324 5.90 -10.87 9.56
CA SER A 324 7.24 -10.86 10.12
C SER A 324 7.28 -10.20 11.49
N ASP A 325 7.70 -10.94 12.51
CA ASP A 325 8.09 -10.42 13.82
C ASP A 325 9.34 -9.54 13.74
N HIS A 326 10.27 -9.84 12.85
CA HIS A 326 11.47 -9.03 12.61
C HIS A 326 11.10 -7.64 12.06
N PHE A 327 10.10 -7.59 11.18
CA PHE A 327 9.58 -6.32 10.65
C PHE A 327 8.92 -5.50 11.77
N LEU A 328 8.03 -6.11 12.57
CA LEU A 328 7.42 -5.49 13.74
C LEU A 328 8.46 -4.99 14.73
N ASN A 329 9.43 -5.84 15.08
CA ASN A 329 10.47 -5.48 16.05
C ASN A 329 11.33 -4.32 15.56
N ALA A 330 11.60 -4.22 14.25
CA ALA A 330 12.34 -3.09 13.70
C ALA A 330 11.54 -1.77 13.79
N ILE A 331 10.22 -1.78 13.64
CA ILE A 331 9.36 -0.61 13.89
C ILE A 331 9.40 -0.22 15.37
N ARG A 332 9.36 -1.18 16.30
CA ARG A 332 9.48 -0.93 17.73
C ARG A 332 10.85 -0.31 18.09
N VAL A 333 11.92 -0.80 17.47
CA VAL A 333 13.26 -0.22 17.62
C VAL A 333 13.32 1.19 17.06
N ALA A 334 12.77 1.44 15.88
CA ALA A 334 12.69 2.77 15.27
C ALA A 334 11.93 3.77 16.17
N THR A 335 10.89 3.30 16.88
CA THR A 335 10.16 4.12 17.85
C THR A 335 11.04 4.43 19.08
N LYS A 336 11.75 3.44 19.60
CA LYS A 336 12.68 3.64 20.74
C LYS A 336 13.87 4.55 20.41
N GLU A 337 14.28 4.57 19.14
CA GLU A 337 15.36 5.42 18.62
C GLU A 337 14.88 6.82 18.20
N ASP A 338 13.65 7.21 18.52
CA ASP A 338 13.01 8.49 18.16
C ASP A 338 12.96 8.77 16.62
N ILE A 339 13.12 7.73 15.79
CA ILE A 339 12.95 7.84 14.34
C ILE A 339 11.45 7.95 13.99
N LEU A 340 10.59 7.18 14.68
CA LEU A 340 9.16 7.16 14.50
C LEU A 340 8.47 7.47 15.83
N LYS A 341 7.53 8.42 15.84
CA LYS A 341 6.77 8.72 17.05
C LYS A 341 5.73 7.63 17.34
N PRO A 342 5.47 7.30 18.61
CA PRO A 342 4.45 6.32 18.99
C PRO A 342 3.06 6.60 18.36
N GLU A 343 2.64 7.87 18.39
CA GLU A 343 1.37 8.33 17.83
C GLU A 343 1.27 8.22 16.31
N ASP A 344 2.40 8.12 15.61
CA ASP A 344 2.47 7.94 14.17
C ASP A 344 2.40 6.47 13.75
N SER A 345 2.31 5.53 14.70
CA SER A 345 2.21 4.09 14.44
C SER A 345 0.91 3.48 14.95
N ALA A 346 0.38 2.50 14.21
CA ALA A 346 -0.70 1.64 14.63
C ALA A 346 -0.44 0.21 14.19
N ILE A 347 -0.75 -0.76 15.05
CA ILE A 347 -0.61 -2.19 14.76
C ILE A 347 -1.98 -2.82 14.95
N TYR A 348 -2.41 -3.62 13.98
CA TYR A 348 -3.66 -4.35 14.02
C TYR A 348 -3.43 -5.83 13.84
N TYR A 349 -3.95 -6.61 14.79
CA TYR A 349 -3.99 -8.07 14.72
C TYR A 349 -5.37 -8.53 14.27
N PHE A 350 -5.39 -9.23 13.14
CA PHE A 350 -6.59 -9.79 12.53
C PHE A 350 -6.70 -11.28 12.88
N SER A 351 -7.84 -11.66 13.39
CA SER A 351 -8.19 -13.05 13.70
C SER A 351 -9.62 -13.34 13.24
N LYS A 352 -10.04 -14.59 13.32
CA LYS A 352 -11.44 -14.99 13.09
C LYS A 352 -12.16 -15.13 14.41
N ILE A 353 -13.44 -14.78 14.43
CA ILE A 353 -14.35 -15.14 15.53
C ILE A 353 -14.60 -16.65 15.43
N ALA A 354 -14.53 -17.37 16.57
CA ALA A 354 -14.80 -18.80 16.61
C ALA A 354 -16.22 -19.08 16.06
N ASP A 355 -16.33 -20.12 15.26
CA ASP A 355 -17.58 -20.60 14.65
C ASP A 355 -18.29 -19.55 13.74
N SER A 356 -17.56 -18.55 13.25
CA SER A 356 -18.05 -17.51 12.35
C SER A 356 -17.04 -17.26 11.22
N MET A 357 -17.54 -16.71 10.10
CA MET A 357 -16.68 -16.19 9.03
C MET A 357 -16.20 -14.78 9.28
N GLU A 358 -16.61 -14.17 10.38
CA GLU A 358 -16.33 -12.77 10.70
C GLU A 358 -14.87 -12.55 11.13
N THR A 359 -14.35 -11.41 10.72
CA THR A 359 -13.04 -10.90 11.16
C THR A 359 -13.16 -10.19 12.50
N LYS A 360 -12.27 -10.54 13.43
CA LYS A 360 -12.01 -9.77 14.66
C LYS A 360 -10.73 -8.98 14.48
N VAL A 361 -10.73 -7.70 14.85
CA VAL A 361 -9.57 -6.82 14.79
C VAL A 361 -9.22 -6.31 16.18
N GLU A 362 -7.97 -6.43 16.58
CA GLU A 362 -7.44 -5.92 17.84
C GLU A 362 -6.31 -4.93 17.55
N GLN A 363 -6.42 -3.71 18.09
CA GLN A 363 -5.37 -2.70 17.97
C GLN A 363 -4.37 -2.87 19.10
N LEU A 364 -3.08 -2.80 18.73
CA LEU A 364 -1.95 -2.81 19.66
C LEU A 364 -1.19 -1.49 19.54
N LEU A 365 -0.84 -0.91 20.68
CA LEU A 365 -0.15 0.38 20.76
C LEU A 365 1.29 0.19 21.20
N ILE A 366 2.20 0.90 20.56
CA ILE A 366 3.62 0.98 20.94
C ILE A 366 3.81 2.22 21.81
N ASP A 367 4.52 2.10 22.92
CA ASP A 367 4.95 3.25 23.74
C ASP A 367 6.27 3.85 23.24
N ALA A 368 6.71 4.97 23.84
CA ALA A 368 7.96 5.65 23.49
C ALA A 368 9.22 4.78 23.70
N ASN A 369 9.14 3.70 24.49
CA ASN A 369 10.23 2.75 24.66
C ASN A 369 10.17 1.59 23.65
N GLY A 370 9.27 1.63 22.68
CA GLY A 370 9.07 0.56 21.71
C GLY A 370 8.37 -0.68 22.28
N LYS A 371 7.70 -0.56 23.46
CA LYS A 371 7.01 -1.68 24.10
C LYS A 371 5.53 -1.68 23.70
N ILE A 372 4.99 -2.89 23.53
CA ILE A 372 3.56 -3.13 23.43
C ILE A 372 3.08 -3.45 24.85
N ASN A 373 2.31 -2.54 25.45
CA ASN A 373 1.90 -2.61 26.85
C ASN A 373 0.60 -3.40 27.08
N GLN A 374 0.01 -3.93 26.01
CA GLN A 374 -1.19 -4.77 26.07
C GLN A 374 -0.81 -6.26 26.10
N ASN A 375 -1.73 -7.09 26.57
CA ASN A 375 -1.57 -8.52 26.44
C ASN A 375 -1.49 -8.89 24.96
N TRP A 376 -0.47 -9.65 24.59
CA TRP A 376 -0.32 -10.15 23.23
C TRP A 376 -1.47 -11.10 22.89
N PRO A 377 -2.21 -10.85 21.82
CA PRO A 377 -3.25 -11.78 21.39
C PRO A 377 -2.63 -13.16 21.08
N LYS A 378 -3.35 -14.23 21.41
CA LYS A 378 -2.89 -15.58 21.08
C LYS A 378 -2.71 -15.72 19.56
N GLY A 379 -1.56 -16.23 19.15
CA GLY A 379 -1.15 -16.34 17.75
C GLY A 379 -0.51 -15.06 17.18
N PHE A 380 -0.27 -14.04 18.01
CA PHE A 380 0.45 -12.82 17.61
C PHE A 380 1.94 -13.00 17.87
N PHE A 381 2.68 -13.53 16.89
CA PHE A 381 4.15 -13.75 16.94
C PHE A 381 4.65 -14.52 18.17
N ASP A 382 3.84 -15.42 18.72
CA ASP A 382 4.14 -16.22 19.92
C ASP A 382 4.62 -17.65 19.59
N GLU A 383 4.65 -18.03 18.32
CA GLU A 383 4.99 -19.41 17.93
C GLU A 383 6.44 -19.76 18.24
N TYR A 384 7.37 -18.80 18.15
CA TYR A 384 8.76 -19.01 18.55
C TYR A 384 8.88 -19.43 20.02
N ASP A 385 8.23 -18.68 20.91
CA ASP A 385 8.22 -18.95 22.34
C ASP A 385 7.51 -20.27 22.64
N ASN A 386 6.37 -20.54 21.98
CA ASN A 386 5.64 -21.81 22.10
C ASN A 386 6.51 -23.01 21.68
N GLN A 387 7.33 -22.91 20.65
CA GLN A 387 8.23 -23.99 20.23
C GLN A 387 9.43 -24.10 21.17
N LEU A 388 9.96 -22.98 21.65
CA LEU A 388 11.06 -22.99 22.62
C LEU A 388 10.64 -23.66 23.93
N ASP A 389 9.44 -23.34 24.44
CA ASP A 389 8.90 -23.97 25.65
C ASP A 389 8.79 -25.50 25.49
N LYS A 390 8.35 -25.99 24.31
CA LYS A 390 8.30 -27.41 24.02
C LYS A 390 9.69 -28.07 23.96
N LEU A 391 10.72 -27.35 23.55
CA LEU A 391 12.10 -27.84 23.51
C LEU A 391 12.74 -27.86 24.89
N ILE A 392 12.33 -26.99 25.81
CA ILE A 392 12.90 -26.89 27.17
C ILE A 392 12.11 -27.72 28.19
N SER A 393 10.79 -27.91 27.94
CA SER A 393 9.97 -28.77 28.83
C SER A 393 10.35 -30.24 28.64
N TRP A 394 10.96 -30.82 29.65
CA TRP A 394 11.23 -32.26 29.81
C TRP A 394 10.08 -32.95 30.51
#